data_a1207a5954761edfd35becdb5d2859e9
#
_entry.id   a1207a5954761edfd35becdb5d2859e9
#
_cell.length_a   1.000
_cell.length_b   1.000
_cell.length_c   1.000
_cell.angle_alpha   90.00
_cell.angle_beta   90.00
_cell.angle_gamma   90.00
#
_symmetry.space_group_name_H-M   'P 1'
#
loop_
_entity.id
_entity.type
_entity.pdbx_description
1 polymer ?
#
loop_
_entity_poly.entity_id
_entity_poly.type
_entity_poly.pdbx_seq_one_letter_code
_entity_poly.pdbx_strand_id
1 'polypeptide(L)'
;MAAYRLVWFQHLHKAAGTYVIRRAMANGETFWPSHENGNPLEQNELIELWKMSSTELISFIDKCEERGVTFVACEWGGPDFAALAKDSRVT
;
A
#
# COMPACT_ATOMS: atom_id res chain seq x y z
N MET A 1 -5.43 -22.89 3.57
CA MET A 1 -5.07 -21.85 2.61
C MET A 1 -5.09 -20.49 3.30
N ALA A 2 -4.01 -19.75 3.20
CA ALA A 2 -3.95 -18.43 3.82
C ALA A 2 -4.81 -17.44 3.02
N ALA A 3 -5.59 -16.63 3.73
CA ALA A 3 -6.34 -15.55 3.09
C ALA A 3 -5.37 -14.47 2.60
N TYR A 4 -5.74 -13.80 1.52
CA TYR A 4 -4.97 -12.65 1.03
C TYR A 4 -4.89 -11.57 2.10
N ARG A 5 -3.73 -10.97 2.23
CA ARG A 5 -3.51 -9.89 3.19
C ARG A 5 -2.59 -8.85 2.59
N LEU A 6 -3.00 -7.59 2.72
CA LEU A 6 -2.24 -6.44 2.27
C LEU A 6 -1.73 -5.67 3.49
N VAL A 7 -0.41 -5.57 3.61
CA VAL A 7 0.20 -4.73 4.64
C VAL A 7 0.23 -3.30 4.13
N TRP A 8 -0.42 -2.40 4.86
CA TRP A 8 -0.46 -0.99 4.52
C TRP A 8 0.43 -0.23 5.50
N PHE A 9 1.51 0.37 5.00
CA PHE A 9 2.42 1.15 5.82
C PHE A 9 2.18 2.64 5.58
N GLN A 10 1.55 3.29 6.55
CA GLN A 10 1.35 4.74 6.49
C GLN A 10 2.57 5.43 7.08
N HIS A 11 3.40 6.01 6.23
CA HIS A 11 4.65 6.64 6.63
C HIS A 11 4.40 8.12 6.89
N LEU A 12 4.42 8.52 8.16
CA LEU A 12 4.10 9.89 8.57
C LEU A 12 5.30 10.84 8.48
N HIS A 13 6.50 10.31 8.63
CA HIS A 13 7.73 11.10 8.58
C HIS A 13 8.83 10.30 7.89
N LYS A 14 9.93 10.99 7.55
CA LYS A 14 11.04 10.36 6.86
C LYS A 14 11.79 9.31 7.69
N ALA A 15 11.64 9.36 9.00
CA ALA A 15 12.37 8.44 9.89
C ALA A 15 11.88 7.01 9.69
N ALA A 16 12.80 6.07 9.64
CA ALA A 16 12.57 4.63 9.61
C ALA A 16 11.90 4.07 8.34
N GLY A 17 11.46 4.91 7.40
CA GLY A 17 10.81 4.41 6.19
C GLY A 17 11.66 3.42 5.41
N THR A 18 12.91 3.78 5.16
CA THR A 18 13.83 2.90 4.41
C THR A 18 14.04 1.56 5.14
N TYR A 19 14.13 1.59 6.45
CA TYR A 19 14.30 0.37 7.24
C TYR A 19 13.10 -0.56 7.10
N VAL A 20 11.88 0.00 7.21
CA VAL A 20 10.65 -0.79 7.08
C VAL A 20 10.55 -1.40 5.67
N ILE A 21 10.87 -0.63 4.64
CA ILE A 21 10.84 -1.12 3.26
C ILE A 21 11.84 -2.26 3.08
N ARG A 22 13.06 -2.12 3.60
CA ARG A 22 14.06 -3.19 3.51
C ARG A 22 13.61 -4.45 4.23
N ARG A 23 12.96 -4.29 5.38
CA ARG A 23 12.44 -5.45 6.12
C ARG A 23 11.33 -6.14 5.34
N ALA A 24 10.44 -5.38 4.72
CA ALA A 24 9.39 -5.95 3.90
C ALA A 24 9.96 -6.74 2.73
N MET A 25 10.96 -6.19 2.05
CA MET A 25 11.65 -6.89 0.96
C MET A 25 12.31 -8.17 1.44
N ALA A 26 13.00 -8.12 2.58
CA ALA A 26 13.66 -9.27 3.15
C ALA A 26 12.67 -10.37 3.57
N ASN A 27 11.46 -9.99 3.96
CA ASN A 27 10.42 -10.93 4.33
C ASN A 27 9.65 -11.49 3.13
N GLY A 28 10.03 -11.13 1.91
CA GLY A 28 9.39 -11.65 0.70
C GLY A 28 8.08 -10.99 0.35
N GLU A 29 7.80 -9.80 0.88
CA GLU A 29 6.58 -9.08 0.52
C GLU A 29 6.63 -8.66 -0.94
N THR A 30 5.47 -8.65 -1.60
CA THR A 30 5.34 -8.27 -3.00
C THR A 30 4.87 -6.83 -3.08
N PHE A 31 5.63 -6.00 -3.78
CA PHE A 31 5.34 -4.59 -3.95
C PHE A 31 4.58 -4.35 -5.26
N TRP A 32 3.96 -3.18 -5.38
CA TRP A 32 3.38 -2.75 -6.64
C TRP A 32 4.47 -2.77 -7.72
N PRO A 33 4.18 -3.21 -8.95
CA PRO A 33 5.22 -3.41 -9.98
C PRO A 33 6.13 -2.22 -10.20
N SER A 34 5.58 -1.01 -10.09
CA SER A 34 6.37 0.21 -10.15
C SER A 34 6.15 0.97 -8.85
N HIS A 35 7.21 1.22 -8.10
CA HIS A 35 7.08 1.90 -6.81
C HIS A 35 8.34 2.69 -6.48
N GLU A 36 8.16 3.69 -5.61
CA GLU A 36 9.26 4.42 -5.01
C GLU A 36 9.18 4.24 -3.50
N ASN A 37 10.12 3.47 -2.93
CA ASN A 37 10.12 3.12 -1.52
C ASN A 37 8.78 2.53 -1.05
N GLY A 38 8.18 1.68 -1.89
CA GLY A 38 6.90 1.07 -1.58
C GLY A 38 5.69 1.89 -1.97
N ASN A 39 5.86 3.17 -2.29
CA ASN A 39 4.76 4.02 -2.76
C ASN A 39 4.44 3.64 -4.22
N PRO A 40 3.22 3.18 -4.51
CA PRO A 40 2.92 2.71 -5.87
C PRO A 40 2.92 3.84 -6.88
N LEU A 41 3.45 3.53 -8.07
CA LEU A 41 3.52 4.46 -9.18
C LEU A 41 2.68 3.96 -10.35
N GLU A 42 2.12 4.90 -11.10
CA GLU A 42 1.43 4.63 -12.35
C GLU A 42 1.97 5.62 -13.37
N GLN A 43 2.53 5.11 -14.49
CA GLN A 43 3.14 5.95 -15.51
C GLN A 43 4.22 6.90 -14.95
N ASN A 44 5.04 6.37 -14.03
CA ASN A 44 6.13 7.09 -13.36
C ASN A 44 5.67 8.20 -12.42
N GLU A 45 4.40 8.24 -12.04
CA GLU A 45 3.87 9.19 -11.08
C GLU A 45 3.25 8.46 -9.89
N LEU A 46 3.34 9.07 -8.71
CA LEU A 46 2.74 8.50 -7.52
C LEU A 46 1.22 8.37 -7.70
N ILE A 47 0.70 7.22 -7.36
CA ILE A 47 -0.75 7.04 -7.29
C ILE A 47 -1.23 7.83 -6.07
N GLU A 48 -2.18 8.73 -6.28
CA GLU A 48 -2.65 9.66 -5.25
C GLU A 48 -3.66 8.99 -4.31
N LEU A 49 -3.17 8.05 -3.51
CA LEU A 49 -4.01 7.28 -2.58
C LEU A 49 -4.74 8.17 -1.59
N TRP A 50 -4.12 9.29 -1.22
CA TRP A 50 -4.70 10.22 -0.26
C TRP A 50 -5.87 11.02 -0.82
N LYS A 51 -6.07 11.01 -2.13
CA LYS A 51 -7.18 11.70 -2.79
C LYS A 51 -8.33 10.77 -3.18
N MET A 52 -8.17 9.47 -2.96
CA MET A 52 -9.17 8.51 -3.38
C MET A 52 -10.38 8.52 -2.47
N SER A 53 -11.57 8.39 -3.08
CA SER A 53 -12.79 8.08 -2.36
C SER A 53 -12.70 6.67 -1.78
N SER A 54 -13.61 6.32 -0.88
CA SER A 54 -13.63 4.97 -0.33
C SER A 54 -13.79 3.91 -1.43
N THR A 55 -14.64 4.18 -2.43
CA THR A 55 -14.85 3.27 -3.56
C THR A 55 -13.59 3.10 -4.39
N GLU A 56 -12.89 4.21 -4.66
CA GLU A 56 -11.64 4.16 -5.43
C GLU A 56 -10.54 3.41 -4.66
N LEU A 57 -10.48 3.63 -3.37
CA LEU A 57 -9.47 2.97 -2.52
C LEU A 57 -9.71 1.46 -2.46
N ILE A 58 -10.97 1.04 -2.31
CA ILE A 58 -11.30 -0.38 -2.33
C ILE A 58 -10.96 -0.99 -3.69
N SER A 59 -11.24 -0.26 -4.77
CA SER A 59 -10.87 -0.70 -6.12
C SER A 59 -9.36 -0.89 -6.26
N PHE A 60 -8.57 0.01 -5.67
CA PHE A 60 -7.11 -0.12 -5.64
C PHE A 60 -6.68 -1.38 -4.88
N ILE A 61 -7.30 -1.64 -3.74
CA ILE A 61 -7.00 -2.85 -2.95
C ILE A 61 -7.36 -4.11 -3.73
N ASP A 62 -8.48 -4.07 -4.48
CA ASP A 62 -8.86 -5.17 -5.37
C ASP A 62 -7.77 -5.45 -6.40
N LYS A 63 -7.18 -4.40 -6.96
CA LYS A 63 -6.07 -4.54 -7.93
C LYS A 63 -4.83 -5.11 -7.26
N CYS A 64 -4.57 -4.74 -6.01
CA CYS A 64 -3.46 -5.31 -5.25
C CYS A 64 -3.64 -6.81 -5.09
N GLU A 65 -4.83 -7.24 -4.71
CA GLU A 65 -5.13 -8.66 -4.55
C GLU A 65 -4.98 -9.40 -5.87
N GLU A 66 -5.52 -8.84 -6.95
CA GLU A 66 -5.44 -9.43 -8.29
C GLU A 66 -3.99 -9.61 -8.74
N ARG A 67 -3.12 -8.68 -8.41
CA ARG A 67 -1.71 -8.71 -8.80
C ARG A 67 -0.81 -9.39 -7.77
N GLY A 68 -1.35 -9.84 -6.66
CA GLY A 68 -0.58 -10.46 -5.60
C GLY A 68 0.29 -9.50 -4.80
N VAL A 69 -0.03 -8.21 -4.83
CA VAL A 69 0.71 -7.20 -4.06
C VAL A 69 0.35 -7.35 -2.59
N THR A 70 1.36 -7.48 -1.73
CA THR A 70 1.16 -7.70 -0.30
C THR A 70 1.65 -6.56 0.57
N PHE A 71 2.29 -5.56 -0.01
CA PHE A 71 2.80 -4.42 0.75
C PHE A 71 2.63 -3.12 -0.06
N VAL A 72 2.06 -2.11 0.57
CA VAL A 72 1.91 -0.77 0.01
C VAL A 72 2.34 0.23 1.08
N ALA A 73 3.19 1.17 0.70
CA ALA A 73 3.52 2.31 1.55
C ALA A 73 2.80 3.55 1.03
N CYS A 74 2.38 4.41 1.93
CA CYS A 74 1.81 5.70 1.60
C CYS A 74 2.51 6.76 2.44
N GLU A 75 3.29 7.61 1.80
CA GLU A 75 4.11 8.62 2.48
C GLU A 75 3.41 9.96 2.55
N TRP A 76 2.45 10.21 1.68
CA TRP A 76 1.83 11.51 1.51
C TRP A 76 0.37 11.50 1.88
N GLY A 77 -0.09 12.59 2.49
CA GLY A 77 -1.50 12.84 2.76
C GLY A 77 -2.15 11.89 3.75
N GLY A 78 -3.46 11.99 3.83
CA GLY A 78 -4.26 11.12 4.68
C GLY A 78 -5.29 10.38 3.84
N PRO A 79 -5.08 9.11 3.52
CA PRO A 79 -6.09 8.33 2.81
C PRO A 79 -7.32 8.09 3.70
N ASP A 80 -8.35 7.49 3.13
CA ASP A 80 -9.56 7.18 3.88
C ASP A 80 -9.29 6.03 4.86
N PHE A 81 -8.82 6.38 6.05
CA PHE A 81 -8.47 5.39 7.08
C PHE A 81 -9.68 4.56 7.50
N ALA A 82 -10.88 5.14 7.46
CA ALA A 82 -12.08 4.39 7.82
C ALA A 82 -12.34 3.26 6.82
N ALA A 83 -12.15 3.53 5.53
CA ALA A 83 -12.30 2.51 4.50
C ALA A 83 -11.24 1.43 4.65
N LEU A 84 -9.98 1.82 4.93
CA LEU A 84 -8.90 0.86 5.15
C LEU A 84 -9.19 -0.04 6.35
N ALA A 85 -9.65 0.55 7.44
CA ALA A 85 -9.93 -0.21 8.67
C ALA A 85 -11.08 -1.21 8.49
N LYS A 86 -12.01 -0.91 7.60
CA LYS A 86 -13.15 -1.79 7.34
C LYS A 86 -12.82 -2.93 6.38
N ASP A 87 -11.77 -2.80 5.60
CA ASP A 87 -11.39 -3.85 4.65
C ASP A 87 -10.58 -4.91 5.37
N SER A 88 -11.13 -6.11 5.49
CA SER A 88 -10.50 -7.19 6.24
C SER A 88 -9.17 -7.66 5.63
N ARG A 89 -8.89 -7.29 4.38
CA ARG A 89 -7.64 -7.65 3.70
C ARG A 89 -6.47 -6.78 4.15
N VAL A 90 -6.75 -5.59 4.68
CA VAL A 90 -5.72 -4.61 5.06
C VAL A 90 -5.30 -4.82 6.51
N THR A 91 -4.01 -4.75 6.71
CA THR A 91 -3.41 -4.93 8.03
C THR A 91 -2.43 -3.79 8.36
#